data_212cff66136549929a2b8da896715ae1
#
_entry.id   212cff66136549929a2b8da896715ae1
#
_cell.length_a   1.000
_cell.length_b   1.000
_cell.length_c   1.000
_cell.angle_alpha   90.00
_cell.angle_beta   90.00
_cell.angle_gamma   90.00
#
_symmetry.space_group_name_H-M   'P 1'
#
loop_
_entity.id
_entity.type
_entity.pdbx_description
1 polymer ?
#
loop_
_entity_poly.entity_id
_entity_poly.type
_entity_poly.pdbx_seq_one_letter_code
_entity_poly.pdbx_strand_id
1 'polypeptide(L)'
;MIFRMAAVPKTCVYCGSVADLTRDHIPPKSLFNKPRPANLITVWACGSCNKTFKNDDDYFWLTLASRAEAARNSEAGGAALRAIKHLARPQAAGFPSAFLATVQPVEVKTASGLYIGNRLAYDVSFARLNRVAARITRGLFCYVHRALLAPGYVATARALEGFTPEADTDLQQLLAFVGAEHPHSVGSVFSYRFKPIPDNPESALVLFEVYQTTAFLGLTIKGADNVWTEWI
;
A
#
# COMPACT_ATOMS: atom_id res chain seq x y z
N MET A 1 -3.57 -20.57 29.20
CA MET A 1 -2.14 -20.19 29.04
C MET A 1 -2.12 -18.87 28.27
N ILE A 2 -1.89 -17.74 28.94
CA ILE A 2 -1.89 -16.43 28.30
C ILE A 2 -0.54 -16.29 27.60
N PHE A 3 -0.50 -16.49 26.28
CA PHE A 3 0.68 -16.18 25.49
C PHE A 3 0.93 -14.67 25.58
N ARG A 4 1.94 -14.31 26.33
CA ARG A 4 2.44 -12.93 26.37
C ARG A 4 2.99 -12.62 24.97
N MET A 5 2.21 -11.91 24.15
CA MET A 5 2.66 -11.50 22.80
C MET A 5 3.97 -10.73 22.96
N ALA A 6 5.03 -11.19 22.32
CA ALA A 6 6.31 -10.51 22.30
C ALA A 6 6.13 -9.06 21.78
N ALA A 7 6.87 -8.12 22.35
CA ALA A 7 6.83 -6.74 21.89
C ALA A 7 7.49 -6.65 20.49
N VAL A 8 6.98 -5.78 19.63
CA VAL A 8 7.65 -5.47 18.35
C VAL A 8 9.06 -4.98 18.66
N PRO A 9 10.11 -5.52 18.02
CA PRO A 9 11.49 -5.12 18.27
C PRO A 9 11.65 -3.61 18.15
N LYS A 10 12.33 -2.99 19.14
CA LYS A 10 12.66 -1.56 19.09
C LYS A 10 13.87 -1.32 18.18
N THR A 11 13.66 -1.56 16.89
CA THR A 11 14.66 -1.56 15.84
C THR A 11 13.97 -1.12 14.54
N CYS A 12 14.64 -0.33 13.70
CA CYS A 12 14.09 0.06 12.40
C CYS A 12 13.79 -1.17 11.54
N VAL A 13 12.53 -1.38 11.18
CA VAL A 13 12.11 -2.55 10.38
C VAL A 13 12.68 -2.54 8.95
N TYR A 14 13.19 -1.39 8.50
CA TYR A 14 13.70 -1.22 7.14
C TYR A 14 15.21 -1.43 7.02
N CYS A 15 16.01 -0.91 7.95
CA CYS A 15 17.47 -0.96 7.88
C CYS A 15 18.16 -1.57 9.10
N GLY A 16 17.41 -1.98 10.13
CA GLY A 16 17.98 -2.58 11.34
C GLY A 16 18.60 -1.58 12.34
N SER A 17 18.59 -0.27 12.06
CA SER A 17 19.12 0.75 12.99
C SER A 17 18.34 0.75 14.31
N VAL A 18 19.04 0.99 15.41
CA VAL A 18 18.46 1.18 16.74
C VAL A 18 18.46 2.66 17.18
N ALA A 19 19.04 3.55 16.36
CA ALA A 19 19.16 4.98 16.62
C ALA A 19 18.04 5.78 15.96
N ASP A 20 17.68 6.91 16.54
CA ASP A 20 16.71 7.90 16.03
C ASP A 20 15.38 7.26 15.60
N LEU A 21 14.84 6.38 16.47
CA LEU A 21 13.64 5.62 16.18
C LEU A 21 12.38 6.46 16.37
N THR A 22 11.51 6.40 15.36
CA THR A 22 10.18 7.00 15.33
C THR A 22 9.13 5.94 15.03
N ARG A 23 7.85 6.27 15.23
CA ARG A 23 6.74 5.39 14.83
C ARG A 23 6.37 5.66 13.38
N ASP A 24 6.51 4.63 12.53
CA ASP A 24 5.97 4.64 11.18
C ASP A 24 4.60 3.94 11.16
N HIS A 25 3.68 4.47 10.38
CA HIS A 25 2.31 3.96 10.30
C HIS A 25 2.15 3.03 9.08
N ILE A 26 1.53 1.90 9.31
CA ILE A 26 1.23 0.88 8.30
C ILE A 26 -0.29 0.71 8.17
N PRO A 27 -0.89 1.16 7.07
CA PRO A 27 -0.34 1.95 5.98
C PRO A 27 -0.07 3.42 6.38
N PRO A 28 0.45 4.27 5.47
CA PRO A 28 0.70 5.69 5.74
C PRO A 28 -0.52 6.41 6.32
N LYS A 29 -0.32 7.15 7.41
CA LYS A 29 -1.41 7.85 8.12
C LYS A 29 -2.13 8.92 7.30
N SER A 30 -1.54 9.36 6.18
CA SER A 30 -2.15 10.31 5.24
C SER A 30 -3.42 9.78 4.58
N LEU A 31 -3.57 8.47 4.47
CA LEU A 31 -4.78 7.82 3.95
C LEU A 31 -6.02 8.08 4.82
N PHE A 32 -5.86 8.30 6.12
CA PHE A 32 -6.97 8.42 7.06
C PHE A 32 -7.37 9.88 7.33
N ASN A 33 -8.68 10.13 7.39
CA ASN A 33 -9.21 11.40 7.87
C ASN A 33 -8.99 11.56 9.38
N LYS A 34 -9.14 12.79 9.89
CA LYS A 34 -9.20 13.04 11.34
C LYS A 34 -10.66 13.07 11.80
N PRO A 35 -10.99 12.50 12.97
CA PRO A 35 -10.11 11.74 13.88
C PRO A 35 -9.69 10.40 13.27
N ARG A 36 -8.45 9.99 13.47
CA ARG A 36 -7.93 8.72 12.95
C ARG A 36 -8.40 7.55 13.81
N PRO A 37 -8.52 6.32 13.22
CA PRO A 37 -8.78 5.11 13.99
C PRO A 37 -7.74 4.91 15.10
N ALA A 38 -8.21 4.47 16.29
CA ALA A 38 -7.33 4.21 17.41
C ALA A 38 -6.44 2.97 17.22
N ASN A 39 -6.84 2.06 16.32
CA ASN A 39 -6.14 0.81 16.02
C ASN A 39 -5.15 0.93 14.84
N LEU A 40 -4.60 2.13 14.59
CA LEU A 40 -3.55 2.28 13.58
C LEU A 40 -2.34 1.41 13.91
N ILE A 41 -1.93 0.61 12.93
CA ILE A 41 -0.74 -0.23 13.03
C ILE A 41 0.50 0.67 12.97
N THR A 42 1.46 0.44 13.86
CA THR A 42 2.74 1.14 13.84
C THR A 42 3.91 0.20 14.05
N VAL A 43 5.01 0.50 13.39
CA VAL A 43 6.30 -0.17 13.55
C VAL A 43 7.39 0.85 13.88
N TRP A 44 8.58 0.39 14.28
CA TRP A 44 9.71 1.27 14.48
C TRP A 44 10.44 1.52 13.17
N ALA A 45 10.74 2.80 12.88
CA ALA A 45 11.56 3.22 11.76
C ALA A 45 12.54 4.30 12.22
N CYS A 46 13.77 4.30 11.72
CA CYS A 46 14.69 5.41 11.98
C CYS A 46 14.27 6.66 11.17
N GLY A 47 14.66 7.84 11.66
CA GLY A 47 14.31 9.11 11.03
C GLY A 47 14.75 9.20 9.56
N SER A 48 15.90 8.60 9.21
CA SER A 48 16.39 8.54 7.84
C SER A 48 15.43 7.77 6.92
N CYS A 49 15.11 6.51 7.26
CA CYS A 49 14.16 5.70 6.47
C CYS A 49 12.80 6.38 6.35
N ASN A 50 12.27 6.91 7.47
CA ASN A 50 10.95 7.54 7.48
C ASN A 50 10.89 8.80 6.61
N LYS A 51 11.97 9.59 6.53
CA LYS A 51 12.07 10.76 5.65
C LYS A 51 12.10 10.37 4.17
N THR A 52 12.85 9.31 3.84
CA THR A 52 12.99 8.83 2.45
C THR A 52 11.63 8.43 1.84
N PHE A 53 10.71 7.91 2.64
CA PHE A 53 9.42 7.43 2.14
C PHE A 53 8.38 8.52 1.90
N LYS A 54 8.56 9.72 2.43
CA LYS A 54 7.54 10.76 2.44
C LYS A 54 6.96 11.08 1.06
N ASN A 55 7.80 11.24 0.05
CA ASN A 55 7.34 11.61 -1.30
C ASN A 55 6.54 10.48 -1.96
N ASP A 56 6.88 9.22 -1.70
CA ASP A 56 6.13 8.09 -2.22
C ASP A 56 4.84 7.86 -1.43
N ASP A 57 4.82 8.15 -0.13
CA ASP A 57 3.60 8.14 0.69
C ASP A 57 2.58 9.19 0.23
N ASP A 58 3.05 10.40 -0.06
CA ASP A 58 2.20 11.47 -0.59
C ASP A 58 1.65 11.11 -1.98
N TYR A 59 2.49 10.50 -2.83
CA TYR A 59 2.06 9.98 -4.13
C TYR A 59 1.00 8.88 -4.00
N PHE A 60 1.27 7.88 -3.16
CA PHE A 60 0.39 6.75 -2.91
C PHE A 60 -0.98 7.22 -2.42
N TRP A 61 -0.99 8.08 -1.42
CA TRP A 61 -2.22 8.67 -0.91
C TRP A 61 -2.99 9.44 -1.98
N LEU A 62 -2.33 10.36 -2.69
CA LEU A 62 -2.94 11.20 -3.72
C LEU A 62 -3.55 10.34 -4.83
N THR A 63 -2.77 9.42 -5.39
CA THR A 63 -3.20 8.55 -6.47
C THR A 63 -4.42 7.73 -6.07
N LEU A 64 -4.39 7.07 -4.91
CA LEU A 64 -5.49 6.19 -4.51
C LEU A 64 -6.76 6.95 -4.09
N ALA A 65 -6.61 8.11 -3.42
CA ALA A 65 -7.75 8.92 -3.02
C ALA A 65 -8.44 9.64 -4.19
N SER A 66 -7.72 9.88 -5.30
CA SER A 66 -8.24 10.58 -6.48
C SER A 66 -8.93 9.66 -7.48
N ARG A 67 -8.96 8.36 -7.24
CA ARG A 67 -9.65 7.41 -8.12
C ARG A 67 -11.16 7.59 -8.09
N ALA A 68 -11.80 7.43 -9.24
CA ALA A 68 -13.26 7.54 -9.34
C ALA A 68 -13.97 6.50 -8.48
N GLU A 69 -13.43 5.28 -8.42
CA GLU A 69 -13.98 4.19 -7.61
C GLU A 69 -13.88 4.48 -6.12
N ALA A 70 -12.82 5.17 -5.68
CA ALA A 70 -12.63 5.55 -4.29
C ALA A 70 -13.72 6.51 -3.78
N ALA A 71 -14.41 7.24 -4.65
CA ALA A 71 -15.50 8.13 -4.28
C ALA A 71 -16.66 7.40 -3.57
N ARG A 72 -16.77 6.07 -3.71
CA ARG A 72 -17.76 5.24 -2.99
C ARG A 72 -17.38 5.03 -1.52
N ASN A 73 -16.13 5.24 -1.14
CA ASN A 73 -15.67 5.16 0.24
C ASN A 73 -15.78 6.53 0.90
N SER A 74 -16.51 6.64 2.01
CA SER A 74 -16.76 7.91 2.70
C SER A 74 -15.49 8.61 3.17
N GLU A 75 -14.43 7.85 3.49
CA GLU A 75 -13.13 8.39 3.91
C GLU A 75 -12.32 8.93 2.73
N ALA A 76 -12.44 8.30 1.55
CA ALA A 76 -11.67 8.70 0.37
C ALA A 76 -12.02 10.10 -0.12
N GLY A 77 -13.30 10.50 -0.08
CA GLY A 77 -13.72 11.84 -0.47
C GLY A 77 -13.03 12.95 0.33
N GLY A 78 -12.96 12.80 1.65
CA GLY A 78 -12.21 13.71 2.53
C GLY A 78 -10.71 13.66 2.28
N ALA A 79 -10.16 12.48 1.97
CA ALA A 79 -8.76 12.31 1.62
C ALA A 79 -8.42 12.99 0.30
N ALA A 80 -9.24 12.84 -0.73
CA ALA A 80 -9.08 13.50 -2.03
C ALA A 80 -9.11 15.04 -1.89
N LEU A 81 -10.04 15.58 -1.11
CA LEU A 81 -10.11 17.02 -0.87
C LEU A 81 -8.84 17.56 -0.17
N ARG A 82 -8.30 16.80 0.81
CA ARG A 82 -7.02 17.15 1.44
C ARG A 82 -5.86 17.07 0.45
N ALA A 83 -5.88 16.07 -0.44
CA ALA A 83 -4.87 15.92 -1.49
C ALA A 83 -4.86 17.12 -2.42
N ILE A 84 -6.02 17.56 -2.89
CA ILE A 84 -6.17 18.76 -3.73
C ILE A 84 -5.65 20.01 -3.00
N LYS A 85 -6.02 20.19 -1.71
CA LYS A 85 -5.51 21.30 -0.90
C LYS A 85 -4.00 21.23 -0.68
N HIS A 86 -3.42 20.02 -0.61
CA HIS A 86 -1.97 19.82 -0.51
C HIS A 86 -1.27 20.25 -1.81
N LEU A 87 -1.82 19.88 -2.96
CA LEU A 87 -1.32 20.27 -4.28
C LEU A 87 -1.34 21.78 -4.51
N ALA A 88 -2.34 22.47 -3.97
CA ALA A 88 -2.51 23.92 -4.12
C ALA A 88 -1.56 24.77 -3.26
N ARG A 89 -0.70 24.16 -2.39
CA ARG A 89 0.24 24.90 -1.55
C ARG A 89 1.45 25.39 -2.34
N PRO A 90 1.85 26.69 -2.22
CA PRO A 90 3.01 27.23 -2.94
C PRO A 90 4.32 26.49 -2.62
N GLN A 91 4.45 25.93 -1.41
CA GLN A 91 5.63 25.17 -0.98
C GLN A 91 5.65 23.72 -1.49
N ALA A 92 4.60 23.27 -2.15
CA ALA A 92 4.50 21.93 -2.74
C ALA A 92 5.17 21.87 -4.14
N ALA A 93 6.18 22.71 -4.40
CA ALA A 93 6.93 22.68 -5.66
C ALA A 93 7.56 21.30 -5.90
N GLY A 94 7.49 20.83 -7.13
CA GLY A 94 8.07 19.54 -7.56
C GLY A 94 7.00 18.47 -7.79
N PHE A 95 6.81 17.54 -6.87
CA PHE A 95 5.91 16.39 -7.06
C PHE A 95 4.46 16.78 -7.40
N PRO A 96 3.79 17.73 -6.68
CA PRO A 96 2.42 18.12 -7.03
C PRO A 96 2.30 18.67 -8.45
N SER A 97 3.24 19.50 -8.90
CA SER A 97 3.25 20.05 -10.25
C SER A 97 3.43 18.96 -11.30
N ALA A 98 4.34 18.00 -11.05
CA ALA A 98 4.55 16.87 -11.95
C ALA A 98 3.31 15.97 -12.05
N PHE A 99 2.61 15.72 -10.94
CA PHE A 99 1.36 14.95 -10.96
C PHE A 99 0.27 15.70 -11.74
N LEU A 100 0.07 17.00 -11.47
CA LEU A 100 -0.94 17.80 -12.16
C LEU A 100 -0.68 17.92 -13.66
N ALA A 101 0.59 17.91 -14.09
CA ALA A 101 0.95 17.93 -15.50
C ALA A 101 0.51 16.67 -16.27
N THR A 102 0.24 15.57 -15.58
CA THR A 102 -0.30 14.33 -16.20
C THR A 102 -1.83 14.32 -16.28
N VAL A 103 -2.50 15.30 -15.64
CA VAL A 103 -3.97 15.33 -15.60
C VAL A 103 -4.51 15.85 -16.92
N GLN A 104 -5.32 15.06 -17.61
CA GLN A 104 -5.92 15.42 -18.89
C GLN A 104 -7.38 14.96 -18.96
N PRO A 105 -8.23 15.66 -19.71
CA PRO A 105 -9.58 15.21 -19.99
C PRO A 105 -9.56 14.02 -20.94
N VAL A 106 -10.33 12.99 -20.63
CA VAL A 106 -10.54 11.82 -21.48
C VAL A 106 -12.03 11.63 -21.74
N GLU A 107 -12.38 11.26 -22.97
CA GLU A 107 -13.74 10.87 -23.30
C GLU A 107 -14.07 9.51 -22.68
N VAL A 108 -15.21 9.44 -22.01
CA VAL A 108 -15.75 8.18 -21.50
C VAL A 108 -16.88 7.71 -22.41
N LYS A 109 -16.75 6.46 -22.88
CA LYS A 109 -17.73 5.81 -23.74
C LYS A 109 -18.19 4.49 -23.11
N THR A 110 -19.41 4.08 -23.42
CA THR A 110 -19.86 2.70 -23.10
C THR A 110 -19.08 1.68 -23.94
N ALA A 111 -19.20 0.39 -23.59
CA ALA A 111 -18.64 -0.71 -24.39
C ALA A 111 -19.19 -0.71 -25.83
N SER A 112 -20.41 -0.20 -26.04
CA SER A 112 -21.02 -0.02 -27.37
C SER A 112 -20.61 1.28 -28.09
N GLY A 113 -19.69 2.06 -27.52
CA GLY A 113 -19.16 3.28 -28.13
C GLY A 113 -19.96 4.57 -27.85
N LEU A 114 -21.07 4.52 -27.10
CA LEU A 114 -21.87 5.69 -26.78
C LEU A 114 -21.09 6.62 -25.83
N TYR A 115 -20.94 7.89 -26.20
CA TYR A 115 -20.31 8.93 -25.39
C TYR A 115 -21.14 9.22 -24.12
N ILE A 116 -20.48 9.16 -22.96
CA ILE A 116 -21.11 9.42 -21.64
C ILE A 116 -20.72 10.80 -21.10
N GLY A 117 -19.53 11.30 -21.49
CA GLY A 117 -19.00 12.58 -21.00
C GLY A 117 -17.47 12.57 -20.90
N ASN A 118 -16.91 13.61 -20.31
CA ASN A 118 -15.49 13.71 -20.03
C ASN A 118 -15.19 13.39 -18.56
N ARG A 119 -14.02 12.79 -18.32
CA ARG A 119 -13.44 12.60 -17.00
C ARG A 119 -12.00 13.09 -17.02
N LEU A 120 -11.49 13.43 -15.86
CA LEU A 120 -10.06 13.68 -15.69
C LEU A 120 -9.35 12.36 -15.47
N ALA A 121 -8.34 12.07 -16.27
CA ALA A 121 -7.40 10.97 -16.08
C ALA A 121 -6.03 11.52 -15.72
N TYR A 122 -5.19 10.69 -15.11
CA TYR A 122 -3.81 11.02 -14.77
C TYR A 122 -2.94 9.77 -14.91
N ASP A 123 -1.65 9.96 -15.12
CA ASP A 123 -0.71 8.86 -15.26
C ASP A 123 -0.38 8.24 -13.89
N VAL A 124 -0.36 6.93 -13.83
CA VAL A 124 -0.05 6.18 -12.60
C VAL A 124 1.31 5.50 -12.73
N SER A 125 2.22 5.86 -11.83
CA SER A 125 3.49 5.14 -11.67
C SER A 125 3.29 3.93 -10.73
N PHE A 126 3.04 2.77 -11.30
CA PHE A 126 2.94 1.53 -10.54
C PHE A 126 4.21 1.21 -9.76
N ALA A 127 5.38 1.56 -10.29
CA ALA A 127 6.64 1.39 -9.57
C ALA A 127 6.65 2.14 -8.22
N ARG A 128 6.08 3.35 -8.16
CA ARG A 128 5.95 4.10 -6.90
C ARG A 128 4.92 3.48 -5.97
N LEU A 129 3.76 3.08 -6.50
CA LEU A 129 2.73 2.40 -5.71
C LEU A 129 3.28 1.09 -5.12
N ASN A 130 3.97 0.30 -5.93
CA ASN A 130 4.53 -0.99 -5.53
C ASN A 130 5.64 -0.83 -4.47
N ARG A 131 6.47 0.23 -4.51
CA ARG A 131 7.45 0.51 -3.44
C ARG A 131 6.76 0.76 -2.09
N VAL A 132 5.69 1.54 -2.07
CA VAL A 132 4.92 1.78 -0.83
C VAL A 132 4.24 0.50 -0.37
N ALA A 133 3.66 -0.26 -1.30
CA ALA A 133 3.01 -1.54 -1.03
C ALA A 133 4.01 -2.57 -0.45
N ALA A 134 5.22 -2.66 -0.99
CA ALA A 134 6.29 -3.52 -0.46
C ALA A 134 6.70 -3.11 0.97
N ARG A 135 6.77 -1.80 1.25
CA ARG A 135 7.01 -1.28 2.59
C ARG A 135 5.88 -1.64 3.56
N ILE A 136 4.63 -1.51 3.12
CA ILE A 136 3.45 -1.95 3.90
C ILE A 136 3.56 -3.44 4.20
N THR A 137 3.89 -4.28 3.22
CA THR A 137 4.07 -5.73 3.37
C THR A 137 5.13 -6.04 4.44
N ARG A 138 6.31 -5.40 4.37
CA ARG A 138 7.38 -5.56 5.36
C ARG A 138 6.94 -5.13 6.76
N GLY A 139 6.23 -4.01 6.86
CA GLY A 139 5.69 -3.52 8.12
C GLY A 139 4.64 -4.45 8.72
N LEU A 140 3.75 -5.00 7.90
CA LEU A 140 2.76 -5.99 8.34
C LEU A 140 3.42 -7.30 8.79
N PHE A 141 4.44 -7.78 8.08
CA PHE A 141 5.24 -8.93 8.50
C PHE A 141 5.79 -8.71 9.92
N CYS A 142 6.49 -7.60 10.14
CA CYS A 142 7.04 -7.28 11.45
C CYS A 142 5.96 -7.12 12.53
N TYR A 143 4.82 -6.52 12.20
CA TYR A 143 3.70 -6.35 13.13
C TYR A 143 3.08 -7.69 13.55
N VAL A 144 2.86 -8.59 12.60
CA VAL A 144 2.21 -9.90 12.85
C VAL A 144 3.16 -10.85 13.56
N HIS A 145 4.39 -11.01 13.05
CA HIS A 145 5.38 -11.95 13.62
C HIS A 145 6.09 -11.41 14.86
N ARG A 146 5.99 -10.12 15.16
CA ARG A 146 6.77 -9.47 16.23
C ARG A 146 8.28 -9.64 16.07
N ALA A 147 8.74 -9.79 14.84
CA ALA A 147 10.13 -10.02 14.47
C ALA A 147 10.49 -9.18 13.25
N LEU A 148 11.78 -8.90 13.06
CA LEU A 148 12.27 -8.33 11.81
C LEU A 148 12.30 -9.43 10.75
N LEU A 149 12.13 -9.02 9.50
CA LEU A 149 12.37 -9.91 8.36
C LEU A 149 13.85 -10.29 8.34
N ALA A 150 14.16 -11.60 8.26
CA ALA A 150 15.52 -12.11 8.34
C ALA A 150 16.43 -11.57 7.24
N PRO A 151 17.75 -11.48 7.49
CA PRO A 151 18.71 -11.14 6.45
C PRO A 151 18.60 -12.06 5.24
N GLY A 152 18.67 -11.49 4.03
CA GLY A 152 18.49 -12.23 2.78
C GLY A 152 17.03 -12.44 2.36
N TYR A 153 16.06 -11.97 3.16
CA TYR A 153 14.67 -11.89 2.74
C TYR A 153 14.27 -10.46 2.37
N VAL A 154 13.42 -10.34 1.38
CA VAL A 154 12.89 -9.08 0.89
C VAL A 154 11.36 -9.10 0.94
N ALA A 155 10.77 -7.92 1.09
CA ALA A 155 9.35 -7.72 0.85
C ALA A 155 9.19 -7.08 -0.51
N THR A 156 8.29 -7.63 -1.32
CA THR A 156 7.88 -7.08 -2.60
C THR A 156 6.36 -6.99 -2.64
N ALA A 157 5.81 -6.17 -3.51
CA ALA A 157 4.36 -6.08 -3.71
C ALA A 157 4.03 -5.48 -5.07
N ARG A 158 2.80 -5.75 -5.51
CA ARG A 158 2.25 -5.20 -6.75
C ARG A 158 0.78 -4.85 -6.59
N ALA A 159 0.35 -3.82 -7.31
CA ALA A 159 -1.06 -3.53 -7.49
C ALA A 159 -1.72 -4.61 -8.35
N LEU A 160 -2.96 -4.99 -8.03
CA LEU A 160 -3.73 -5.98 -8.77
C LEU A 160 -4.58 -5.37 -9.88
N GLU A 161 -4.27 -4.15 -10.30
CA GLU A 161 -4.97 -3.46 -11.37
C GLU A 161 -4.57 -3.98 -12.75
N GLY A 162 -5.57 -4.06 -13.64
CA GLY A 162 -5.36 -4.56 -15.00
C GLY A 162 -5.16 -6.07 -15.08
N PHE A 163 -5.22 -6.78 -13.94
CA PHE A 163 -5.21 -8.25 -13.96
C PHE A 163 -6.60 -8.76 -14.21
N THR A 164 -6.71 -9.60 -15.23
CA THR A 164 -7.84 -10.51 -15.37
C THR A 164 -7.42 -11.82 -14.71
N PRO A 165 -8.01 -12.20 -13.56
CA PRO A 165 -7.67 -13.45 -12.88
C PRO A 165 -7.70 -14.66 -13.81
N GLU A 166 -8.58 -14.64 -14.83
CA GLU A 166 -8.75 -15.70 -15.80
C GLU A 166 -7.51 -15.96 -16.66
N ALA A 167 -6.63 -14.97 -16.80
CA ALA A 167 -5.42 -15.07 -17.62
C ALA A 167 -4.18 -15.55 -16.85
N ASP A 168 -4.22 -15.57 -15.50
CA ASP A 168 -3.07 -15.89 -14.64
C ASP A 168 -3.46 -16.90 -13.56
N THR A 169 -3.31 -18.18 -13.87
CA THR A 169 -3.65 -19.29 -12.96
C THR A 169 -2.85 -19.25 -11.65
N ASP A 170 -1.58 -18.86 -11.71
CA ASP A 170 -0.72 -18.79 -10.50
C ASP A 170 -1.19 -17.67 -9.58
N LEU A 171 -1.52 -16.52 -10.15
CA LEU A 171 -2.10 -15.42 -9.39
C LEU A 171 -3.45 -15.81 -8.75
N GLN A 172 -4.30 -16.53 -9.48
CA GLN A 172 -5.56 -17.04 -8.93
C GLN A 172 -5.33 -17.94 -7.71
N GLN A 173 -4.36 -18.85 -7.79
CA GLN A 173 -4.03 -19.76 -6.70
C GLN A 173 -3.51 -18.97 -5.48
N LEU A 174 -2.62 -18.01 -5.69
CA LEU A 174 -2.10 -17.14 -4.61
C LEU A 174 -3.22 -16.33 -3.95
N LEU A 175 -4.12 -15.75 -4.75
CA LEU A 175 -5.26 -14.98 -4.24
C LEU A 175 -6.24 -15.87 -3.48
N ALA A 176 -6.53 -17.09 -3.97
CA ALA A 176 -7.36 -18.05 -3.26
C ALA A 176 -6.73 -18.48 -1.94
N PHE A 177 -5.41 -18.73 -1.93
CA PHE A 177 -4.68 -19.16 -0.74
C PHE A 177 -4.68 -18.10 0.37
N VAL A 178 -4.39 -16.82 0.05
CA VAL A 178 -4.42 -15.74 1.02
C VAL A 178 -5.85 -15.25 1.30
N GLY A 179 -6.74 -15.36 0.34
CA GLY A 179 -8.15 -14.96 0.43
C GLY A 179 -8.95 -15.77 1.46
N ALA A 180 -8.52 -16.99 1.77
CA ALA A 180 -9.12 -17.83 2.80
C ALA A 180 -8.93 -17.28 4.23
N GLU A 181 -7.97 -16.36 4.47
CA GLU A 181 -7.74 -15.76 5.76
C GLU A 181 -8.79 -14.70 6.12
N HIS A 182 -9.08 -14.56 7.40
CA HIS A 182 -9.96 -13.49 7.87
C HIS A 182 -9.32 -12.11 7.66
N PRO A 183 -10.08 -11.12 7.15
CA PRO A 183 -9.58 -9.77 6.97
C PRO A 183 -9.45 -9.06 8.33
N HIS A 184 -8.34 -8.37 8.50
CA HIS A 184 -8.12 -7.38 9.56
C HIS A 184 -8.35 -5.99 8.99
N SER A 185 -9.14 -5.14 9.67
CA SER A 185 -9.50 -3.82 9.16
C SER A 185 -9.02 -2.70 10.09
N VAL A 186 -8.61 -1.59 9.48
CA VAL A 186 -8.32 -0.32 10.13
C VAL A 186 -9.27 0.72 9.56
N GLY A 187 -10.38 0.94 10.25
CA GLY A 187 -11.50 1.71 9.73
C GLY A 187 -12.05 1.12 8.42
N SER A 188 -12.64 1.97 7.58
CA SER A 188 -13.09 1.62 6.22
C SER A 188 -12.02 1.86 5.15
N VAL A 189 -10.83 2.32 5.57
CA VAL A 189 -9.75 2.76 4.66
C VAL A 189 -8.83 1.63 4.27
N PHE A 190 -8.52 0.75 5.19
CA PHE A 190 -7.50 -0.27 4.99
C PHE A 190 -7.94 -1.61 5.56
N SER A 191 -7.79 -2.66 4.78
CA SER A 191 -7.95 -4.04 5.23
C SER A 191 -6.82 -4.90 4.70
N TYR A 192 -6.45 -5.94 5.44
CA TYR A 192 -5.43 -6.88 5.02
C TYR A 192 -5.73 -8.30 5.48
N ARG A 193 -5.24 -9.26 4.71
CA ARG A 193 -5.14 -10.68 5.06
C ARG A 193 -3.66 -11.05 5.03
N PHE A 194 -3.25 -11.85 6.01
CA PHE A 194 -1.86 -12.26 6.16
C PHE A 194 -1.79 -13.78 6.25
N LYS A 195 -1.06 -14.41 5.34
CA LYS A 195 -0.91 -15.86 5.25
C LYS A 195 0.56 -16.24 5.26
N PRO A 196 1.08 -16.86 6.35
CA PRO A 196 2.41 -17.47 6.35
C PRO A 196 2.49 -18.58 5.30
N ILE A 197 3.65 -18.73 4.67
CA ILE A 197 3.92 -19.86 3.80
C ILE A 197 4.32 -21.07 4.68
N PRO A 198 3.68 -22.23 4.52
CA PRO A 198 4.06 -23.43 5.23
C PRO A 198 5.55 -23.73 5.06
N ASP A 199 6.19 -24.23 6.12
CA ASP A 199 7.60 -24.63 6.17
C ASP A 199 8.63 -23.50 5.92
N ASN A 200 8.17 -22.25 5.76
CA ASN A 200 9.03 -21.08 5.61
C ASN A 200 8.50 -19.88 6.42
N PRO A 201 8.86 -19.76 7.70
CA PRO A 201 8.30 -18.73 8.60
C PRO A 201 8.67 -17.28 8.20
N GLU A 202 9.69 -17.10 7.37
CA GLU A 202 10.10 -15.79 6.85
C GLU A 202 9.33 -15.40 5.57
N SER A 203 8.59 -16.34 4.97
CA SER A 203 7.78 -16.10 3.78
C SER A 203 6.30 -15.99 4.14
N ALA A 204 5.67 -14.96 3.61
CA ALA A 204 4.24 -14.72 3.80
C ALA A 204 3.63 -14.03 2.58
N LEU A 205 2.37 -14.34 2.31
CA LEU A 205 1.52 -13.57 1.41
C LEU A 205 0.70 -12.57 2.20
N VAL A 206 0.56 -11.37 1.64
CA VAL A 206 -0.24 -10.30 2.20
C VAL A 206 -1.15 -9.73 1.12
N LEU A 207 -2.44 -9.95 1.23
CA LEU A 207 -3.43 -9.27 0.39
C LEU A 207 -3.98 -8.10 1.18
N PHE A 208 -3.85 -6.88 0.66
CA PHE A 208 -4.43 -5.71 1.31
C PHE A 208 -5.14 -4.79 0.33
N GLU A 209 -6.11 -4.08 0.85
CA GLU A 209 -6.95 -3.15 0.10
C GLU A 209 -6.93 -1.77 0.74
N VAL A 210 -6.95 -0.76 -0.13
CA VAL A 210 -7.09 0.65 0.26
C VAL A 210 -8.38 1.20 -0.31
N TYR A 211 -9.16 1.88 0.52
CA TYR A 211 -10.47 2.45 0.21
C TYR A 211 -11.48 1.44 -0.36
N GLN A 212 -11.24 0.13 -0.16
CA GLN A 212 -12.09 -0.95 -0.71
C GLN A 212 -12.14 -0.99 -2.25
N THR A 213 -11.17 -0.39 -2.91
CA THR A 213 -11.15 -0.23 -4.37
C THR A 213 -9.83 -0.64 -5.02
N THR A 214 -8.72 -0.50 -4.31
CA THR A 214 -7.41 -0.84 -4.85
C THR A 214 -6.78 -1.93 -4.02
N ALA A 215 -6.57 -3.09 -4.63
CA ALA A 215 -5.96 -4.24 -4.00
C ALA A 215 -4.48 -4.37 -4.39
N PHE A 216 -3.68 -4.87 -3.45
CA PHE A 216 -2.27 -5.16 -3.61
C PHE A 216 -1.97 -6.56 -3.08
N LEU A 217 -1.14 -7.30 -3.81
CA LEU A 217 -0.56 -8.54 -3.33
C LEU A 217 0.89 -8.31 -2.96
N GLY A 218 1.22 -8.56 -1.71
CA GLY A 218 2.56 -8.50 -1.16
C GLY A 218 3.11 -9.88 -0.85
N LEU A 219 4.43 -10.03 -0.93
CA LEU A 219 5.13 -11.27 -0.65
C LEU A 219 6.43 -10.97 0.11
N THR A 220 6.73 -11.74 1.14
CA THR A 220 8.08 -11.81 1.70
C THR A 220 8.74 -13.10 1.22
N ILE A 221 9.95 -13.00 0.65
CA ILE A 221 10.64 -14.10 0.00
C ILE A 221 12.16 -13.99 0.17
N LYS A 222 12.83 -15.14 0.16
CA LYS A 222 14.29 -15.22 0.15
C LYS A 222 14.84 -14.84 -1.22
N GLY A 223 15.90 -14.03 -1.22
CA GLY A 223 16.59 -13.61 -2.44
C GLY A 223 16.27 -12.16 -2.83
N ALA A 224 17.24 -11.55 -3.51
CA ALA A 224 17.15 -10.19 -4.02
C ALA A 224 16.53 -10.10 -5.42
N ASP A 225 16.39 -11.24 -6.09
CA ASP A 225 16.07 -11.28 -7.50
C ASP A 225 14.57 -11.26 -7.70
N ASN A 226 14.11 -10.10 -8.04
CA ASN A 226 12.94 -9.71 -8.83
C ASN A 226 11.92 -10.83 -9.17
N VAL A 227 11.21 -11.32 -8.17
CA VAL A 227 10.09 -12.25 -8.37
C VAL A 227 9.00 -11.65 -9.30
N TRP A 228 9.04 -10.34 -9.50
CA TRP A 228 8.04 -9.61 -10.29
C TRP A 228 8.59 -8.90 -11.54
N THR A 229 9.85 -9.11 -11.94
CA THR A 229 10.41 -8.46 -13.15
C THR A 229 9.86 -9.01 -14.47
N GLU A 230 9.30 -10.20 -14.46
CA GLU A 230 8.67 -10.79 -15.65
C GLU A 230 7.22 -10.33 -15.89
N TRP A 231 6.69 -9.48 -15.00
CA TRP A 231 5.29 -9.08 -15.00
C TRP A 231 5.07 -7.56 -15.12
N ILE A 232 6.09 -6.81 -15.59
CA ILE A 232 6.00 -5.37 -15.88
C ILE A 232 5.80 -5.16 -17.38
#